data_2281abae6ca4ca9da18dc826a1029e79
#
_entry.id   2281abae6ca4ca9da18dc826a1029e79
#
_cell.length_a   1.000
_cell.length_b   1.000
_cell.length_c   1.000
_cell.angle_alpha   90.00
_cell.angle_beta   90.00
_cell.angle_gamma   90.00
#
_symmetry.space_group_name_H-M   'P 1'
#
loop_
_entity.id
_entity.type
_entity.pdbx_description
1 polymer ?
#
loop_
_entity_poly.entity_id
_entity_poly.type
_entity_poly.pdbx_seq_one_letter_code
_entity_poly.pdbx_strand_id
1 'polypeptide(L)'
;MKHSNPANLSRRLHLKTSAKLLGFVLLLGEIEIAWGAKILGVRMWPSEDYTRITLESDTPLPITQQVLTNPDRLVVDVQNLELNPTLKDIVAKVKPNDPYVSQIRVGQYQPNVVRLVFDLKEPIKPQLFTLDPIGEYQYRMVFDLYPTTPPDPLMELVKSSARKEQALVKSNEEIDQIAQFASKPDKGSPVAQAIPDVKAPKAAAKYKRLITIAIDAGHGGEDPGAIGAAGSREKNVVLSIAKRLNQKIESEDYMRPFLTRDGDYFVPLHVRVQKARAVQADLFVSIHADAFIERDAKGASVFALSQMGASSTTARWMANKENASDLIGGINIKTQDRQVANLLLDMSTTAQINDSLQVGNSVLRQIGGFAALHKGKVEQASFAVLKAPDIPSILVETAFISNPQEEARLNDDAYQDRIAEAILKGIKEYFSKNPPVARRVNS
;
A
#
# COMPACT_ATOMS: atom_id res chain seq x y z
N MET A 1 73.22 31.43 57.73
CA MET A 1 71.97 32.23 57.62
C MET A 1 71.31 31.91 56.29
N LYS A 2 70.19 31.18 56.29
CA LYS A 2 69.46 30.85 55.09
C LYS A 2 68.17 31.72 55.05
N HIS A 3 68.14 32.64 54.09
CA HIS A 3 66.95 33.45 53.85
C HIS A 3 65.91 32.61 53.19
N SER A 4 64.79 32.35 53.85
CA SER A 4 63.59 31.74 53.25
C SER A 4 62.77 32.83 52.58
N ASN A 5 62.53 32.63 51.26
CA ASN A 5 61.82 33.56 50.40
C ASN A 5 60.28 33.44 50.64
N PRO A 6 59.54 34.46 51.05
CA PRO A 6 58.13 34.42 51.42
C PRO A 6 57.22 34.23 50.21
N ALA A 7 57.73 34.30 48.97
CA ALA A 7 56.91 34.16 47.73
C ALA A 7 56.37 32.76 47.47
N ASN A 8 56.83 31.71 48.13
CA ASN A 8 56.45 30.33 47.93
C ASN A 8 55.22 29.86 48.74
N LEU A 9 54.81 30.60 49.76
CA LEU A 9 53.65 30.27 50.60
C LEU A 9 52.32 30.74 49.93
N SER A 10 52.34 31.89 49.28
CA SER A 10 51.12 32.43 48.68
C SER A 10 50.73 31.66 47.41
N ARG A 11 51.71 31.14 46.60
CA ARG A 11 51.44 30.28 45.43
C ARG A 11 50.87 28.89 45.80
N ARG A 12 51.26 28.34 46.97
CA ARG A 12 50.70 27.05 47.41
C ARG A 12 49.29 27.19 47.97
N LEU A 13 48.91 28.35 48.51
CA LEU A 13 47.55 28.57 48.99
C LEU A 13 46.56 28.85 47.86
N HIS A 14 46.98 29.58 46.82
CA HIS A 14 46.14 29.81 45.64
C HIS A 14 45.94 28.54 44.79
N LEU A 15 46.92 27.62 44.69
CA LEU A 15 46.75 26.36 44.00
C LEU A 15 45.79 25.40 44.74
N LYS A 16 45.75 25.40 46.05
CA LYS A 16 44.83 24.57 46.84
C LYS A 16 43.39 25.08 46.79
N THR A 17 43.17 26.39 46.68
CA THR A 17 41.83 26.98 46.53
C THR A 17 41.29 26.81 45.10
N SER A 18 42.12 26.95 44.07
CA SER A 18 41.72 26.73 42.68
C SER A 18 41.40 25.25 42.39
N ALA A 19 42.15 24.29 43.00
CA ALA A 19 41.85 22.88 42.86
C ALA A 19 40.54 22.45 43.55
N LYS A 20 40.13 23.12 44.64
CA LYS A 20 38.86 22.87 45.29
C LYS A 20 37.67 23.47 44.53
N LEU A 21 37.83 24.60 43.82
CA LEU A 21 36.80 25.16 42.95
C LEU A 21 36.64 24.32 41.66
N LEU A 22 37.75 23.83 41.06
CA LEU A 22 37.65 22.94 39.89
C LEU A 22 37.01 21.58 40.25
N GLY A 23 37.27 21.07 41.46
CA GLY A 23 36.65 19.81 41.91
C GLY A 23 35.15 19.94 42.18
N PHE A 24 34.66 21.15 42.51
CA PHE A 24 33.23 21.39 42.74
C PHE A 24 32.45 21.60 41.42
N VAL A 25 33.09 22.13 40.37
CA VAL A 25 32.48 22.30 39.04
C VAL A 25 32.40 20.97 38.30
N LEU A 26 33.30 20.02 38.58
CA LEU A 26 33.27 18.67 37.98
C LEU A 26 32.27 17.69 38.67
N LEU A 27 31.68 18.10 39.82
CA LEU A 27 30.64 17.34 40.52
C LEU A 27 29.21 17.83 40.25
N LEU A 28 29.04 18.92 39.49
CA LEU A 28 27.80 19.17 38.78
C LEU A 28 27.79 18.23 37.59
N GLY A 29 27.46 16.97 37.88
CA GLY A 29 27.19 15.98 36.83
C GLY A 29 26.30 16.63 35.77
N GLU A 30 26.56 16.28 34.54
CA GLU A 30 25.67 16.61 33.44
C GLU A 30 24.26 16.38 33.97
N ILE A 31 23.55 17.47 34.26
CA ILE A 31 22.11 17.40 34.39
C ILE A 31 21.69 17.06 32.96
N GLU A 32 21.60 15.78 32.64
CA GLU A 32 20.81 15.35 31.52
C GLU A 32 19.41 15.91 31.80
N ILE A 33 19.14 17.08 31.25
CA ILE A 33 17.79 17.55 31.10
C ILE A 33 17.19 16.48 30.21
N ALA A 34 16.49 15.51 30.81
CA ALA A 34 15.72 14.50 30.09
C ALA A 34 14.62 15.28 29.34
N TRP A 35 14.97 15.74 28.16
CA TRP A 35 13.99 16.27 27.25
C TRP A 35 13.06 15.09 26.93
N GLY A 36 11.79 15.23 27.23
CA GLY A 36 10.80 14.23 26.85
C GLY A 36 10.86 14.00 25.34
N ALA A 37 10.49 12.82 24.90
CA ALA A 37 10.45 12.46 23.48
C ALA A 37 9.70 13.53 22.67
N LYS A 38 10.22 13.87 21.49
CA LYS A 38 9.60 14.84 20.59
C LYS A 38 8.83 14.12 19.49
N ILE A 39 7.54 14.42 19.37
CA ILE A 39 6.74 13.96 18.23
C ILE A 39 7.09 14.81 17.00
N LEU A 40 7.53 14.12 15.94
CA LEU A 40 7.93 14.72 14.66
C LEU A 40 6.78 14.72 13.66
N GLY A 41 5.89 13.72 13.74
CA GLY A 41 4.77 13.61 12.84
C GLY A 41 3.68 12.66 13.35
N VAL A 42 2.47 12.88 12.84
CA VAL A 42 1.32 12.02 13.09
C VAL A 42 0.65 11.69 11.76
N ARG A 43 0.45 10.41 11.49
CA ARG A 43 -0.19 9.94 10.26
C ARG A 43 -1.31 8.96 10.59
N MET A 44 -2.33 8.90 9.73
CA MET A 44 -3.46 7.99 9.89
C MET A 44 -3.91 7.46 8.53
N TRP A 45 -4.07 6.16 8.45
CA TRP A 45 -4.38 5.42 7.22
C TRP A 45 -5.58 4.50 7.47
N PRO A 46 -6.82 4.97 7.25
CA PRO A 46 -8.01 4.15 7.37
C PRO A 46 -8.19 3.23 6.18
N SER A 47 -8.56 1.98 6.44
CA SER A 47 -8.99 1.00 5.44
C SER A 47 -9.99 0.03 6.04
N GLU A 48 -10.68 -0.74 5.23
CA GLU A 48 -11.59 -1.80 5.70
C GLU A 48 -10.83 -2.97 6.33
N ASP A 49 -9.56 -3.20 5.97
CA ASP A 49 -8.74 -4.25 6.58
C ASP A 49 -8.30 -3.88 8.00
N TYR A 50 -7.94 -2.61 8.22
CA TYR A 50 -7.50 -2.05 9.51
C TYR A 50 -7.33 -0.53 9.41
N THR A 51 -7.39 0.17 10.55
CA THR A 51 -6.91 1.55 10.62
C THR A 51 -5.54 1.57 11.26
N ARG A 52 -4.56 2.16 10.55
CA ARG A 52 -3.21 2.41 11.08
C ARG A 52 -3.07 3.84 11.54
N ILE A 53 -2.54 4.03 12.74
CA ILE A 53 -2.08 5.33 13.24
C ILE A 53 -0.59 5.21 13.54
N THR A 54 0.19 6.21 13.13
CA THR A 54 1.64 6.25 13.34
C THR A 54 2.01 7.56 14.03
N LEU A 55 2.74 7.45 15.15
CA LEU A 55 3.43 8.55 15.79
C LEU A 55 4.92 8.43 15.48
N GLU A 56 5.46 9.41 14.80
CA GLU A 56 6.90 9.51 14.54
C GLU A 56 7.57 10.35 15.62
N SER A 57 8.69 9.87 16.16
CA SER A 57 9.40 10.48 17.27
C SER A 57 10.92 10.39 17.12
N ASP A 58 11.64 11.27 17.79
CA ASP A 58 13.10 11.26 17.82
C ASP A 58 13.70 10.11 18.66
N THR A 59 12.91 9.54 19.57
CA THR A 59 13.29 8.42 20.44
C THR A 59 12.16 7.39 20.53
N PRO A 60 12.45 6.13 20.89
CA PRO A 60 11.40 5.13 21.11
C PRO A 60 10.42 5.56 22.19
N LEU A 61 9.13 5.32 21.97
CA LEU A 61 8.06 5.66 22.90
C LEU A 61 7.62 4.43 23.70
N PRO A 62 7.95 4.32 25.01
CA PRO A 62 7.38 3.29 25.86
C PRO A 62 5.89 3.54 26.07
N ILE A 63 5.07 2.48 25.93
CA ILE A 63 3.63 2.58 26.06
C ILE A 63 3.06 1.54 27.02
N THR A 64 1.90 1.86 27.58
CA THR A 64 0.97 0.90 28.17
C THR A 64 -0.40 1.04 27.50
N GLN A 65 -1.10 -0.06 27.30
CA GLN A 65 -2.40 -0.05 26.64
C GLN A 65 -3.46 -0.79 27.43
N GLN A 66 -4.71 -0.36 27.27
CA GLN A 66 -5.89 -1.02 27.84
C GLN A 66 -7.05 -0.91 26.85
N VAL A 67 -7.71 -2.03 26.56
CA VAL A 67 -8.98 -2.07 25.82
C VAL A 67 -10.12 -2.05 26.82
N LEU A 68 -11.06 -1.15 26.63
CA LEU A 68 -12.27 -1.00 27.45
C LEU A 68 -13.50 -1.29 26.58
N THR A 69 -14.50 -1.90 27.17
CA THR A 69 -15.81 -2.17 26.55
C THR A 69 -16.90 -1.34 27.24
N ASN A 70 -18.00 -1.13 26.53
CA ASN A 70 -19.18 -0.41 27.03
C ASN A 70 -18.91 1.04 27.51
N PRO A 71 -18.56 2.01 26.66
CA PRO A 71 -18.35 1.88 25.21
C PRO A 71 -16.95 1.37 24.85
N ASP A 72 -16.80 0.85 23.64
CA ASP A 72 -15.54 0.31 23.14
C ASP A 72 -14.51 1.42 22.98
N ARG A 73 -13.35 1.26 23.62
CA ARG A 73 -12.25 2.22 23.61
C ARG A 73 -10.89 1.54 23.71
N LEU A 74 -9.92 2.08 23.02
CA LEU A 74 -8.50 1.79 23.27
C LEU A 74 -7.90 2.99 24.00
N VAL A 75 -7.32 2.75 25.17
CA VAL A 75 -6.58 3.74 25.96
C VAL A 75 -5.10 3.41 25.88
N VAL A 76 -4.27 4.38 25.52
CA VAL A 76 -2.82 4.23 25.43
C VAL A 76 -2.14 5.35 26.18
N ASP A 77 -1.31 5.00 27.16
CA ASP A 77 -0.45 5.92 27.88
C ASP A 77 0.96 5.86 27.29
N VAL A 78 1.41 6.99 26.77
CA VAL A 78 2.74 7.15 26.18
C VAL A 78 3.62 7.81 27.21
N GLN A 79 4.67 7.11 27.63
CA GLN A 79 5.63 7.54 28.64
C GLN A 79 6.70 8.48 28.06
N ASN A 80 7.33 9.28 28.91
CA ASN A 80 8.41 10.20 28.54
C ASN A 80 8.00 11.20 27.44
N LEU A 81 6.72 11.59 27.42
CA LEU A 81 6.15 12.47 26.41
C LEU A 81 5.39 13.63 27.06
N GLU A 82 5.59 14.82 26.52
CA GLU A 82 4.78 15.99 26.82
C GLU A 82 3.84 16.32 25.67
N LEU A 83 2.65 16.78 26.01
CA LEU A 83 1.63 17.15 25.03
C LEU A 83 2.07 18.37 24.24
N ASN A 84 2.29 18.21 22.94
CA ASN A 84 2.69 19.26 22.03
C ASN A 84 1.65 19.50 20.92
N PRO A 85 1.73 20.59 20.13
CA PRO A 85 0.79 20.87 19.07
C PRO A 85 0.73 19.77 18.01
N THR A 86 1.89 19.21 17.59
CA THR A 86 1.97 18.15 16.58
C THR A 86 1.17 16.90 16.99
N LEU A 87 1.23 16.55 18.29
CA LEU A 87 0.44 15.41 18.80
C LEU A 87 -1.06 15.74 18.87
N LYS A 88 -1.44 16.99 19.12
CA LYS A 88 -2.84 17.42 19.10
C LYS A 88 -3.46 17.31 17.72
N ASP A 89 -2.68 17.40 16.64
CA ASP A 89 -3.14 17.25 15.26
C ASP A 89 -3.71 15.85 14.97
N ILE A 90 -3.43 14.84 15.83
CA ILE A 90 -4.01 13.49 15.68
C ILE A 90 -5.54 13.52 15.69
N VAL A 91 -6.12 14.42 16.48
CA VAL A 91 -7.59 14.55 16.58
C VAL A 91 -8.21 14.95 15.24
N ALA A 92 -7.52 15.83 14.50
CA ALA A 92 -7.97 16.28 13.19
C ALA A 92 -7.71 15.26 12.05
N LYS A 93 -6.95 14.19 12.30
CA LYS A 93 -6.67 13.16 11.30
C LYS A 93 -7.79 12.14 11.15
N VAL A 94 -8.68 12.04 12.15
CA VAL A 94 -9.81 11.10 12.10
C VAL A 94 -10.79 11.56 11.00
N LYS A 95 -11.01 10.70 10.02
CA LYS A 95 -11.96 10.96 8.94
C LYS A 95 -13.35 10.45 9.33
N PRO A 96 -14.44 11.14 8.92
CA PRO A 96 -15.81 10.69 9.22
C PRO A 96 -16.12 9.27 8.74
N ASN A 97 -15.47 8.85 7.65
CA ASN A 97 -15.62 7.52 7.04
C ASN A 97 -14.60 6.50 7.52
N ASP A 98 -13.80 6.78 8.57
CA ASP A 98 -12.95 5.76 9.18
C ASP A 98 -13.82 4.59 9.67
N PRO A 99 -13.50 3.32 9.34
CA PRO A 99 -14.36 2.19 9.71
C PRO A 99 -14.39 1.92 11.21
N TYR A 100 -13.29 2.16 11.91
CA TYR A 100 -13.07 1.66 13.29
C TYR A 100 -12.99 2.76 14.33
N VAL A 101 -12.49 3.94 13.97
CA VAL A 101 -12.28 5.05 14.90
C VAL A 101 -13.37 6.10 14.72
N SER A 102 -14.11 6.41 15.77
CA SER A 102 -15.09 7.50 15.77
C SER A 102 -14.46 8.83 16.18
N GLN A 103 -13.54 8.80 17.15
CA GLN A 103 -12.86 9.98 17.67
C GLN A 103 -11.56 9.57 18.35
N ILE A 104 -10.58 10.50 18.34
CA ILE A 104 -9.36 10.39 19.17
C ILE A 104 -9.33 11.58 20.13
N ARG A 105 -9.09 11.30 21.39
CA ARG A 105 -8.87 12.31 22.42
C ARG A 105 -7.44 12.20 22.93
N VAL A 106 -6.80 13.33 23.15
CA VAL A 106 -5.41 13.39 23.64
C VAL A 106 -5.32 14.38 24.78
N GLY A 107 -4.58 14.02 25.83
CA GLY A 107 -4.38 14.89 26.99
C GLY A 107 -3.15 14.51 27.81
N GLN A 108 -2.59 15.49 28.53
CA GLN A 108 -1.57 15.23 29.54
C GLN A 108 -2.24 14.53 30.73
N TYR A 109 -1.87 13.27 30.97
CA TYR A 109 -2.45 12.46 32.04
C TYR A 109 -1.68 12.60 33.35
N GLN A 110 -0.34 12.57 33.27
CA GLN A 110 0.59 12.79 34.36
C GLN A 110 1.80 13.58 33.84
N PRO A 111 2.67 14.15 34.70
CA PRO A 111 3.94 14.65 34.23
C PRO A 111 4.67 13.62 33.37
N ASN A 112 5.08 13.98 32.16
CA ASN A 112 5.75 13.12 31.20
C ASN A 112 4.92 11.90 30.70
N VAL A 113 3.60 11.89 30.88
CA VAL A 113 2.71 10.85 30.35
C VAL A 113 1.56 11.48 29.61
N VAL A 114 1.47 11.21 28.31
CA VAL A 114 0.34 11.60 27.46
C VAL A 114 -0.60 10.41 27.27
N ARG A 115 -1.88 10.64 27.52
CA ARG A 115 -2.93 9.64 27.27
C ARG A 115 -3.64 9.91 25.95
N LEU A 116 -3.68 8.88 25.12
CA LEU A 116 -4.50 8.80 23.92
C LEU A 116 -5.71 7.90 24.21
N VAL A 117 -6.90 8.36 23.84
CA VAL A 117 -8.13 7.57 23.93
C VAL A 117 -8.75 7.51 22.55
N PHE A 118 -8.83 6.32 22.00
CA PHE A 118 -9.51 6.04 20.75
C PHE A 118 -10.91 5.56 21.07
N ASP A 119 -11.92 6.36 20.75
CA ASP A 119 -13.32 5.95 20.82
C ASP A 119 -13.64 5.16 19.56
N LEU A 120 -14.11 3.92 19.72
CA LEU A 120 -14.24 2.95 18.64
C LEU A 120 -15.68 2.83 18.18
N LYS A 121 -15.89 2.50 16.90
CA LYS A 121 -17.20 2.23 16.31
C LYS A 121 -17.62 0.77 16.50
N GLU A 122 -16.63 -0.12 16.66
CA GLU A 122 -16.82 -1.55 16.91
C GLU A 122 -15.62 -2.14 17.67
N PRO A 123 -15.75 -3.34 18.24
CA PRO A 123 -14.65 -4.03 18.90
C PRO A 123 -13.48 -4.31 17.96
N ILE A 124 -12.26 -4.07 18.44
CA ILE A 124 -11.02 -4.25 17.65
C ILE A 124 -10.02 -5.17 18.37
N LYS A 125 -9.06 -5.68 17.58
CA LYS A 125 -7.82 -6.34 18.05
C LYS A 125 -6.65 -5.40 17.78
N PRO A 126 -6.21 -4.59 18.76
CA PRO A 126 -5.12 -3.66 18.54
C PRO A 126 -3.77 -4.39 18.50
N GLN A 127 -2.91 -4.00 17.57
CA GLN A 127 -1.50 -4.38 17.54
C GLN A 127 -0.66 -3.11 17.64
N LEU A 128 0.11 -2.99 18.71
CA LEU A 128 0.96 -1.83 18.97
C LEU A 128 2.43 -2.28 18.97
N PHE A 129 3.26 -1.60 18.19
CA PHE A 129 4.67 -1.92 18.06
C PHE A 129 5.48 -0.70 17.63
N THR A 130 6.78 -0.73 17.93
CA THR A 130 7.73 0.30 17.51
C THR A 130 8.54 -0.20 16.33
N LEU A 131 8.76 0.69 15.36
CA LEU A 131 9.66 0.50 14.22
C LEU A 131 10.88 1.38 14.41
N ASP A 132 12.05 0.81 14.15
CA ASP A 132 13.31 1.52 14.17
C ASP A 132 13.44 2.47 12.97
N PRO A 133 14.34 3.47 13.03
CA PRO A 133 14.59 4.37 11.91
C PRO A 133 14.97 3.63 10.63
N ILE A 134 14.37 4.05 9.51
CA ILE A 134 14.68 3.54 8.17
C ILE A 134 14.44 4.62 7.10
N GLY A 135 15.39 4.80 6.18
CA GLY A 135 15.31 5.82 5.15
C GLY A 135 15.17 7.23 5.75
N GLU A 136 14.09 7.92 5.44
CA GLU A 136 13.77 9.25 5.97
C GLU A 136 13.01 9.21 7.30
N TYR A 137 12.51 8.04 7.70
CA TYR A 137 11.71 7.89 8.91
C TYR A 137 12.57 7.70 10.16
N GLN A 138 12.17 8.36 11.23
CA GLN A 138 12.70 8.17 12.58
C GLN A 138 11.96 7.01 13.29
N TYR A 139 12.02 6.93 14.64
CA TYR A 139 11.24 5.93 15.38
C TYR A 139 9.75 6.13 15.13
N ARG A 140 9.04 5.04 14.88
CA ARG A 140 7.60 5.06 14.62
C ARG A 140 6.88 4.15 15.60
N MET A 141 6.04 4.73 16.45
CA MET A 141 5.06 3.98 17.23
C MET A 141 3.83 3.76 16.37
N VAL A 142 3.53 2.51 16.07
CA VAL A 142 2.43 2.10 15.19
C VAL A 142 1.29 1.52 16.01
N PHE A 143 0.07 1.92 15.69
CA PHE A 143 -1.19 1.41 16.21
C PHE A 143 -1.99 0.85 15.04
N ASP A 144 -2.03 -0.48 14.91
CA ASP A 144 -2.87 -1.16 13.92
C ASP A 144 -4.13 -1.67 14.61
N LEU A 145 -5.26 -1.14 14.20
CA LEU A 145 -6.58 -1.44 14.78
C LEU A 145 -7.32 -2.37 13.81
N TYR A 146 -7.18 -3.68 14.03
CA TYR A 146 -7.87 -4.69 13.22
C TYR A 146 -9.27 -4.95 13.74
N PRO A 147 -10.27 -5.19 12.89
CA PRO A 147 -11.57 -5.68 13.33
C PRO A 147 -11.43 -7.06 13.99
N THR A 148 -12.33 -7.38 14.92
CA THR A 148 -12.39 -8.71 15.53
C THR A 148 -12.77 -9.79 14.52
N THR A 149 -13.55 -9.42 13.51
CA THR A 149 -13.92 -10.26 12.37
C THR A 149 -13.36 -9.63 11.11
N PRO A 150 -12.26 -10.17 10.54
CA PRO A 150 -11.68 -9.62 9.32
C PRO A 150 -12.69 -9.63 8.16
N PRO A 151 -12.68 -8.60 7.29
CA PRO A 151 -13.51 -8.60 6.09
C PRO A 151 -13.12 -9.79 5.20
N ASP A 152 -14.15 -10.44 4.62
CA ASP A 152 -13.95 -11.52 3.66
C ASP A 152 -13.83 -10.94 2.24
N PRO A 153 -12.65 -11.02 1.59
CA PRO A 153 -12.45 -10.47 0.24
C PRO A 153 -13.40 -11.07 -0.81
N LEU A 154 -13.78 -12.34 -0.64
CA LEU A 154 -14.72 -13.00 -1.54
C LEU A 154 -16.13 -12.42 -1.39
N MET A 155 -16.56 -12.15 -0.16
CA MET A 155 -17.86 -11.51 0.10
C MET A 155 -17.91 -10.08 -0.43
N GLU A 156 -16.81 -9.33 -0.35
CA GLU A 156 -16.71 -8.00 -0.94
C GLU A 156 -16.85 -8.04 -2.46
N LEU A 157 -16.16 -9.00 -3.10
CA LEU A 157 -16.26 -9.22 -4.54
C LEU A 157 -17.68 -9.60 -4.97
N VAL A 158 -18.39 -10.44 -4.21
CA VAL A 158 -19.79 -10.79 -4.45
C VAL A 158 -20.71 -9.57 -4.29
N LYS A 159 -20.53 -8.78 -3.23
CA LYS A 159 -21.31 -7.54 -3.01
C LYS A 159 -21.10 -6.52 -4.13
N SER A 160 -19.87 -6.33 -4.60
CA SER A 160 -19.58 -5.42 -5.70
C SER A 160 -20.25 -5.86 -7.01
N SER A 161 -20.22 -7.16 -7.30
CA SER A 161 -20.91 -7.74 -8.45
C SER A 161 -22.43 -7.58 -8.38
N ALA A 162 -23.03 -7.81 -7.21
CA ALA A 162 -24.47 -7.62 -6.98
C ALA A 162 -24.91 -6.15 -7.10
N ARG A 163 -24.08 -5.20 -6.61
CA ARG A 163 -24.33 -3.76 -6.79
C ARG A 163 -24.33 -3.36 -8.26
N LYS A 164 -23.40 -3.92 -9.04
CA LYS A 164 -23.34 -3.68 -10.50
C LYS A 164 -24.57 -4.20 -11.22
N GLU A 165 -25.04 -5.39 -10.88
CA GLU A 165 -26.27 -5.97 -11.45
C GLU A 165 -27.50 -5.13 -11.12
N GLN A 166 -27.62 -4.65 -9.87
CA GLN A 166 -28.69 -3.72 -9.45
C GLN A 166 -28.63 -2.36 -10.16
N ALA A 167 -27.42 -1.82 -10.38
CA ALA A 167 -27.24 -0.57 -11.11
C ALA A 167 -27.63 -0.70 -12.59
N LEU A 168 -27.30 -1.83 -13.22
CA LEU A 168 -27.70 -2.14 -14.60
C LEU A 168 -29.22 -2.29 -14.73
N VAL A 169 -29.89 -2.94 -13.77
CA VAL A 169 -31.35 -3.07 -13.74
C VAL A 169 -32.01 -1.70 -13.64
N LYS A 170 -31.54 -0.84 -12.70
CA LYS A 170 -32.05 0.53 -12.54
C LYS A 170 -31.87 1.39 -13.80
N SER A 171 -30.68 1.31 -14.44
CA SER A 171 -30.43 2.08 -15.66
C SER A 171 -31.34 1.63 -16.81
N ASN A 172 -31.62 0.33 -16.91
CA ASN A 172 -32.57 -0.18 -17.90
C ASN A 172 -34.01 0.24 -17.62
N GLU A 173 -34.45 0.27 -16.36
CA GLU A 173 -35.76 0.79 -15.95
C GLU A 173 -35.91 2.29 -16.25
N GLU A 174 -34.85 3.10 -16.05
CA GLU A 174 -34.82 4.50 -16.43
C GLU A 174 -34.89 4.71 -17.95
N ILE A 175 -34.17 3.88 -18.72
CA ILE A 175 -34.21 3.90 -20.20
C ILE A 175 -35.60 3.51 -20.69
N ASP A 176 -36.24 2.49 -20.12
CA ASP A 176 -37.61 2.07 -20.46
C ASP A 176 -38.63 3.15 -20.11
N GLN A 177 -38.47 3.87 -18.99
CA GLN A 177 -39.32 5.02 -18.64
C GLN A 177 -39.12 6.17 -19.64
N ILE A 178 -37.92 6.49 -20.05
CA ILE A 178 -37.62 7.50 -21.08
C ILE A 178 -38.22 7.11 -22.41
N ALA A 179 -38.10 5.82 -22.79
CA ALA A 179 -38.71 5.28 -24.01
C ALA A 179 -40.26 5.38 -23.98
N GLN A 180 -40.91 5.13 -22.82
CA GLN A 180 -42.34 5.28 -22.64
C GLN A 180 -42.79 6.75 -22.68
N PHE A 181 -41.96 7.70 -22.19
CA PHE A 181 -42.24 9.15 -22.32
C PHE A 181 -42.09 9.64 -23.76
N ALA A 182 -41.11 9.05 -24.54
CA ALA A 182 -40.90 9.39 -25.94
C ALA A 182 -41.97 8.80 -26.88
N SER A 183 -42.70 7.78 -26.43
CA SER A 183 -43.72 7.08 -27.24
C SER A 183 -45.16 7.62 -27.09
N LYS A 184 -45.40 8.80 -26.51
CA LYS A 184 -46.70 9.44 -26.63
C LYS A 184 -46.91 9.94 -28.05
N PRO A 185 -47.89 9.41 -28.81
CA PRO A 185 -48.04 9.73 -30.21
C PRO A 185 -48.55 11.17 -30.38
N ASP A 186 -47.66 12.02 -30.85
CA ASP A 186 -48.09 13.24 -31.53
C ASP A 186 -48.45 12.84 -32.97
N LYS A 187 -49.70 13.11 -33.36
CA LYS A 187 -50.25 12.74 -34.68
C LYS A 187 -49.57 13.55 -35.76
N GLY A 188 -48.64 13.00 -36.47
CA GLY A 188 -48.18 13.57 -37.71
C GLY A 188 -46.69 13.47 -38.01
N SER A 189 -46.20 12.33 -38.44
CA SER A 189 -45.28 12.10 -39.56
C SER A 189 -44.59 10.73 -39.46
N PRO A 190 -44.44 9.98 -40.56
CA PRO A 190 -43.84 8.66 -40.55
C PRO A 190 -42.34 8.76 -40.75
N VAL A 191 -41.56 8.53 -39.72
CA VAL A 191 -40.13 8.17 -39.88
C VAL A 191 -39.92 6.87 -39.12
N ALA A 192 -40.03 5.78 -39.83
CA ALA A 192 -39.55 4.50 -39.37
C ALA A 192 -38.02 4.52 -39.39
N GLN A 193 -37.37 4.74 -38.24
CA GLN A 193 -35.96 4.43 -38.07
C GLN A 193 -35.85 3.13 -37.27
N ALA A 194 -35.20 2.16 -37.90
CA ALA A 194 -34.91 0.84 -37.36
C ALA A 194 -34.17 0.95 -36.03
N ILE A 195 -34.70 0.33 -34.97
CA ILE A 195 -34.03 0.04 -33.74
C ILE A 195 -32.86 -0.91 -34.09
N PRO A 196 -31.60 -0.59 -33.77
CA PRO A 196 -30.52 -1.53 -34.00
C PRO A 196 -30.73 -2.75 -33.09
N ASP A 197 -30.80 -3.91 -33.71
CA ASP A 197 -30.79 -5.20 -33.03
C ASP A 197 -29.57 -5.25 -32.08
N VAL A 198 -29.83 -5.18 -30.79
CA VAL A 198 -28.78 -5.37 -29.76
C VAL A 198 -28.43 -6.85 -29.79
N LYS A 199 -27.49 -7.23 -30.65
CA LYS A 199 -26.90 -8.57 -30.67
C LYS A 199 -26.31 -8.83 -29.28
N ALA A 200 -26.86 -9.84 -28.60
CA ALA A 200 -26.24 -10.41 -27.41
C ALA A 200 -24.73 -10.65 -27.64
N PRO A 201 -23.87 -10.28 -26.68
CA PRO A 201 -22.43 -10.30 -26.87
C PRO A 201 -21.96 -11.75 -27.13
N LYS A 202 -21.42 -12.02 -28.31
CA LYS A 202 -20.89 -13.33 -28.72
C LYS A 202 -19.68 -13.79 -27.86
N ALA A 203 -19.13 -12.94 -27.02
CA ALA A 203 -17.96 -13.24 -26.20
C ALA A 203 -18.27 -14.06 -24.94
N ALA A 204 -19.46 -13.90 -24.34
CA ALA A 204 -19.86 -14.59 -23.11
C ALA A 204 -19.96 -16.10 -23.26
N ALA A 205 -20.22 -16.60 -24.48
CA ALA A 205 -20.35 -18.02 -24.75
C ALA A 205 -19.03 -18.84 -24.72
N LYS A 206 -17.86 -18.13 -24.72
CA LYS A 206 -16.54 -18.77 -24.76
C LYS A 206 -16.03 -19.18 -23.38
N TYR A 207 -16.47 -18.50 -22.34
CA TYR A 207 -15.98 -18.73 -20.97
C TYR A 207 -17.08 -19.34 -20.10
N LYS A 208 -16.76 -20.46 -19.43
CA LYS A 208 -17.72 -21.16 -18.56
C LYS A 208 -17.93 -20.46 -17.22
N ARG A 209 -17.10 -19.45 -16.88
CA ARG A 209 -17.14 -18.63 -15.68
C ARG A 209 -16.42 -17.31 -15.92
N LEU A 210 -16.65 -16.33 -15.03
CA LEU A 210 -15.91 -15.06 -15.05
C LEU A 210 -14.43 -15.30 -14.74
N ILE A 211 -13.57 -14.59 -15.45
CA ILE A 211 -12.13 -14.53 -15.20
C ILE A 211 -11.89 -13.47 -14.12
N THR A 212 -11.32 -13.88 -12.98
CA THR A 212 -11.02 -12.96 -11.88
C THR A 212 -9.59 -12.45 -11.99
N ILE A 213 -9.41 -11.13 -12.10
CA ILE A 213 -8.12 -10.47 -12.18
C ILE A 213 -7.85 -9.73 -10.87
N ALA A 214 -6.87 -10.18 -10.10
CA ALA A 214 -6.38 -9.43 -8.96
C ALA A 214 -5.40 -8.35 -9.43
N ILE A 215 -5.72 -7.11 -9.15
CA ILE A 215 -4.93 -5.92 -9.49
C ILE A 215 -4.29 -5.43 -8.20
N ASP A 216 -2.99 -5.39 -8.17
CA ASP A 216 -2.21 -4.92 -7.05
C ASP A 216 -1.57 -3.57 -7.37
N ALA A 217 -1.95 -2.54 -6.63
CA ALA A 217 -1.26 -1.27 -6.68
C ALA A 217 -0.11 -1.31 -5.67
N GLY A 218 1.14 -1.26 -6.13
CA GLY A 218 2.31 -1.31 -5.26
C GLY A 218 2.29 -0.24 -4.17
N HIS A 219 3.04 -0.44 -3.08
CA HIS A 219 3.19 0.52 -1.98
C HIS A 219 1.87 0.91 -1.28
N GLY A 220 1.81 2.12 -0.71
CA GLY A 220 0.61 2.67 -0.05
C GLY A 220 0.83 3.04 1.42
N GLY A 221 0.02 3.95 1.95
CA GLY A 221 0.11 4.38 3.34
C GLY A 221 1.49 4.91 3.72
N GLU A 222 2.13 4.27 4.70
CA GLU A 222 3.48 4.60 5.18
C GLU A 222 4.56 4.41 4.11
N ASP A 223 4.37 3.50 3.17
CA ASP A 223 5.31 3.27 2.08
C ASP A 223 4.96 4.14 0.86
N PRO A 224 5.71 5.22 0.61
CA PRO A 224 5.46 6.10 -0.53
C PRO A 224 5.84 5.47 -1.88
N GLY A 225 6.64 4.38 -1.87
CA GLY A 225 7.38 3.92 -3.03
C GLY A 225 8.47 4.92 -3.44
N ALA A 226 8.83 4.94 -4.69
CA ALA A 226 9.76 5.91 -5.24
C ALA A 226 9.14 7.32 -5.28
N ILE A 227 10.02 8.33 -5.15
CA ILE A 227 9.64 9.74 -5.22
C ILE A 227 10.35 10.37 -6.41
N GLY A 228 9.58 10.95 -7.32
CA GLY A 228 10.08 11.65 -8.49
C GLY A 228 10.69 13.01 -8.15
N ALA A 229 11.38 13.61 -9.11
CA ALA A 229 12.06 14.90 -8.94
C ALA A 229 11.08 16.06 -8.67
N ALA A 230 9.86 15.98 -9.18
CA ALA A 230 8.79 16.95 -8.92
C ALA A 230 7.96 16.61 -7.65
N GLY A 231 8.34 15.58 -6.91
CA GLY A 231 7.68 15.17 -5.66
C GLY A 231 6.52 14.20 -5.86
N SER A 232 6.31 13.68 -7.06
CA SER A 232 5.32 12.63 -7.32
C SER A 232 5.68 11.37 -6.55
N ARG A 233 4.69 10.75 -5.91
CA ARG A 233 4.89 9.51 -5.15
C ARG A 233 4.35 8.33 -5.95
N GLU A 234 5.13 7.29 -6.08
CA GLU A 234 4.78 6.07 -6.80
C GLU A 234 3.44 5.51 -6.35
N LYS A 235 3.20 5.39 -5.03
CA LYS A 235 1.95 4.86 -4.48
C LYS A 235 0.67 5.50 -5.03
N ASN A 236 0.73 6.80 -5.37
CA ASN A 236 -0.42 7.55 -5.91
C ASN A 236 -0.61 7.27 -7.40
N VAL A 237 0.49 7.25 -8.15
CA VAL A 237 0.50 6.97 -9.59
C VAL A 237 -0.04 5.57 -9.86
N VAL A 238 0.52 4.57 -9.18
CA VAL A 238 0.14 3.17 -9.40
C VAL A 238 -1.28 2.87 -8.96
N LEU A 239 -1.78 3.54 -7.90
CA LEU A 239 -3.18 3.43 -7.50
C LEU A 239 -4.12 4.02 -8.56
N SER A 240 -3.74 5.15 -9.18
CA SER A 240 -4.52 5.75 -10.25
C SER A 240 -4.61 4.83 -11.47
N ILE A 241 -3.47 4.25 -11.89
CA ILE A 241 -3.42 3.28 -13.01
C ILE A 241 -4.23 2.02 -12.67
N ALA A 242 -4.09 1.49 -11.44
CA ALA A 242 -4.84 0.31 -11.00
C ALA A 242 -6.36 0.54 -11.01
N LYS A 243 -6.83 1.71 -10.58
CA LYS A 243 -8.25 2.08 -10.64
C LYS A 243 -8.78 2.18 -12.07
N ARG A 244 -8.00 2.72 -13.02
CA ARG A 244 -8.34 2.74 -14.44
C ARG A 244 -8.43 1.34 -15.03
N LEU A 245 -7.45 0.48 -14.70
CA LEU A 245 -7.47 -0.92 -15.12
C LEU A 245 -8.69 -1.64 -14.53
N ASN A 246 -9.01 -1.41 -13.25
CA ASN A 246 -10.20 -1.95 -12.61
C ASN A 246 -11.48 -1.58 -13.39
N GLN A 247 -11.68 -0.30 -13.67
CA GLN A 247 -12.85 0.17 -14.42
C GLN A 247 -12.95 -0.44 -15.82
N LYS A 248 -11.81 -0.57 -16.52
CA LYS A 248 -11.75 -1.18 -17.85
C LYS A 248 -12.09 -2.68 -17.81
N ILE A 249 -11.55 -3.43 -16.84
CA ILE A 249 -11.88 -4.85 -16.66
C ILE A 249 -13.35 -5.00 -16.26
N GLU A 250 -13.86 -4.11 -15.43
CA GLU A 250 -15.25 -4.10 -15.00
C GLU A 250 -16.24 -3.91 -16.14
N SER A 251 -15.84 -3.26 -17.23
CA SER A 251 -16.64 -3.10 -18.45
C SER A 251 -16.65 -4.35 -19.36
N GLU A 252 -15.82 -5.37 -19.08
CA GLU A 252 -15.79 -6.63 -19.84
C GLU A 252 -16.81 -7.64 -19.28
N ASP A 253 -17.66 -8.18 -20.14
CA ASP A 253 -18.78 -9.09 -19.75
C ASP A 253 -18.32 -10.41 -19.10
N TYR A 254 -17.07 -10.83 -19.37
CA TYR A 254 -16.55 -12.13 -18.95
C TYR A 254 -15.40 -12.03 -17.94
N MET A 255 -15.11 -10.82 -17.45
CA MET A 255 -14.05 -10.55 -16.47
C MET A 255 -14.62 -9.84 -15.25
N ARG A 256 -13.94 -10.00 -14.13
CA ARG A 256 -14.18 -9.22 -12.92
C ARG A 256 -12.86 -8.83 -12.27
N PRO A 257 -12.67 -7.57 -11.89
CA PRO A 257 -11.48 -7.13 -11.20
C PRO A 257 -11.63 -7.31 -9.69
N PHE A 258 -10.48 -7.36 -9.01
CA PHE A 258 -10.36 -7.24 -7.57
C PHE A 258 -9.11 -6.42 -7.25
N LEU A 259 -9.22 -5.33 -6.51
CA LEU A 259 -8.09 -4.51 -6.06
C LEU A 259 -7.57 -5.03 -4.71
N THR A 260 -6.25 -5.18 -4.56
CA THR A 260 -5.65 -5.51 -3.25
C THR A 260 -5.75 -4.35 -2.27
N ARG A 261 -5.71 -3.12 -2.80
CA ARG A 261 -6.04 -1.86 -2.12
C ARG A 261 -6.74 -0.91 -3.08
N ASP A 262 -7.72 -0.21 -2.58
CA ASP A 262 -8.52 0.80 -3.32
C ASP A 262 -8.26 2.23 -2.81
N GLY A 263 -7.46 2.38 -1.75
CA GLY A 263 -7.12 3.62 -1.08
C GLY A 263 -5.63 3.76 -0.80
N ASP A 264 -5.28 4.87 -0.15
CA ASP A 264 -3.91 5.12 0.31
C ASP A 264 -3.69 4.51 1.70
N TYR A 265 -3.47 3.21 1.74
CA TYR A 265 -3.07 2.44 2.92
C TYR A 265 -2.08 1.34 2.51
N PHE A 266 -1.27 0.90 3.47
CA PHE A 266 -0.26 -0.13 3.22
C PHE A 266 -0.88 -1.53 3.33
N VAL A 267 -0.56 -2.39 2.37
CA VAL A 267 -0.88 -3.82 2.41
C VAL A 267 0.43 -4.59 2.36
N PRO A 268 0.76 -5.40 3.39
CA PRO A 268 1.98 -6.23 3.38
C PRO A 268 2.04 -7.17 2.17
N LEU A 269 3.24 -7.43 1.65
CA LEU A 269 3.43 -8.20 0.41
C LEU A 269 2.74 -9.57 0.45
N HIS A 270 2.86 -10.30 1.56
CA HIS A 270 2.21 -11.61 1.72
C HIS A 270 0.67 -11.50 1.77
N VAL A 271 0.12 -10.40 2.33
CA VAL A 271 -1.33 -10.16 2.39
C VAL A 271 -1.90 -9.90 1.01
N ARG A 272 -1.16 -9.20 0.11
CA ARG A 272 -1.57 -8.99 -1.29
C ARG A 272 -1.79 -10.32 -1.99
N VAL A 273 -0.86 -11.27 -1.83
CA VAL A 273 -0.98 -12.64 -2.36
C VAL A 273 -2.16 -13.39 -1.73
N GLN A 274 -2.33 -13.29 -0.41
CA GLN A 274 -3.46 -13.93 0.29
C GLN A 274 -4.81 -13.40 -0.19
N LYS A 275 -4.96 -12.09 -0.39
CA LYS A 275 -6.17 -11.48 -0.93
C LYS A 275 -6.50 -12.00 -2.34
N ALA A 276 -5.49 -12.06 -3.23
CA ALA A 276 -5.67 -12.62 -4.57
C ALA A 276 -6.12 -14.09 -4.54
N ARG A 277 -5.56 -14.89 -3.63
CA ARG A 277 -5.94 -16.29 -3.44
C ARG A 277 -7.33 -16.44 -2.82
N ALA A 278 -7.70 -15.60 -1.86
CA ALA A 278 -9.02 -15.61 -1.23
C ALA A 278 -10.15 -15.39 -2.25
N VAL A 279 -9.96 -14.47 -3.21
CA VAL A 279 -10.92 -14.27 -4.32
C VAL A 279 -10.75 -15.27 -5.46
N GLN A 280 -9.83 -16.23 -5.30
CA GLN A 280 -9.51 -17.21 -6.33
C GLN A 280 -9.20 -16.55 -7.69
N ALA A 281 -8.29 -15.59 -7.71
CA ALA A 281 -7.90 -14.92 -8.94
C ALA A 281 -7.31 -15.89 -9.98
N ASP A 282 -7.55 -15.60 -11.25
CA ASP A 282 -6.98 -16.33 -12.38
C ASP A 282 -5.68 -15.71 -12.87
N LEU A 283 -5.44 -14.46 -12.46
CA LEU A 283 -4.23 -13.70 -12.75
C LEU A 283 -4.03 -12.66 -11.66
N PHE A 284 -2.77 -12.46 -11.26
CA PHE A 284 -2.33 -11.37 -10.38
C PHE A 284 -1.43 -10.41 -11.17
N VAL A 285 -1.76 -9.12 -11.14
CA VAL A 285 -1.01 -8.06 -11.82
C VAL A 285 -0.63 -6.99 -10.81
N SER A 286 0.65 -6.91 -10.44
CA SER A 286 1.19 -5.84 -9.62
C SER A 286 1.67 -4.69 -10.49
N ILE A 287 1.30 -3.47 -10.15
CA ILE A 287 1.58 -2.24 -10.91
C ILE A 287 2.53 -1.36 -10.12
N HIS A 288 3.66 -1.00 -10.74
CA HIS A 288 4.74 -0.22 -10.17
C HIS A 288 5.20 0.90 -11.11
N ALA A 289 5.95 1.86 -10.58
CA ALA A 289 6.56 2.96 -11.32
C ALA A 289 7.84 3.42 -10.62
N ASP A 290 8.78 2.53 -10.49
CA ASP A 290 9.94 2.61 -9.61
C ASP A 290 10.94 3.73 -9.98
N ALA A 291 11.83 4.06 -9.07
CA ALA A 291 13.03 4.82 -9.38
C ALA A 291 14.14 3.87 -9.78
N PHE A 292 14.92 4.25 -10.77
CA PHE A 292 16.11 3.53 -11.15
C PHE A 292 17.38 4.29 -10.73
N ILE A 293 18.50 3.56 -10.59
CA ILE A 293 19.79 4.15 -10.17
C ILE A 293 20.23 5.22 -11.17
N GLU A 294 20.08 4.95 -12.45
CA GLU A 294 20.39 5.87 -13.55
C GLU A 294 19.16 6.73 -13.83
N ARG A 295 19.27 8.03 -13.60
CA ARG A 295 18.14 8.99 -13.76
C ARG A 295 17.65 9.16 -15.20
N ASP A 296 18.41 8.71 -16.18
CA ASP A 296 18.05 8.71 -17.60
C ASP A 296 17.38 7.39 -18.04
N ALA A 297 17.28 6.40 -17.15
CA ALA A 297 16.53 5.18 -17.40
C ALA A 297 15.09 5.52 -17.77
N LYS A 298 14.56 4.85 -18.80
CA LYS A 298 13.23 5.10 -19.33
C LYS A 298 12.60 3.82 -19.87
N GLY A 299 11.30 3.87 -19.99
CA GLY A 299 10.50 2.82 -20.59
C GLY A 299 9.96 1.80 -19.58
N ALA A 300 8.94 1.08 -20.01
CA ALA A 300 8.28 0.07 -19.21
C ALA A 300 9.04 -1.27 -19.19
N SER A 301 8.81 -2.05 -18.15
CA SER A 301 9.30 -3.43 -18.02
C SER A 301 8.19 -4.33 -17.48
N VAL A 302 8.28 -5.62 -17.77
CA VAL A 302 7.42 -6.63 -17.13
C VAL A 302 8.28 -7.72 -16.53
N PHE A 303 7.94 -8.10 -15.30
CA PHE A 303 8.65 -9.11 -14.54
C PHE A 303 7.74 -10.28 -14.19
N ALA A 304 8.33 -11.47 -14.14
CA ALA A 304 7.74 -12.69 -13.63
C ALA A 304 8.62 -13.28 -12.52
N LEU A 305 8.08 -14.20 -11.73
CA LEU A 305 8.84 -14.88 -10.69
C LEU A 305 9.94 -15.75 -11.27
N SER A 306 11.10 -15.81 -10.60
CA SER A 306 12.14 -16.80 -10.79
C SER A 306 12.48 -17.53 -9.50
N GLN A 307 12.61 -18.84 -9.58
CA GLN A 307 13.13 -19.68 -8.50
C GLN A 307 14.65 -19.88 -8.61
N MET A 308 15.22 -19.67 -9.79
CA MET A 308 16.62 -19.96 -10.09
C MET A 308 17.55 -18.72 -10.10
N GLY A 309 17.08 -17.62 -9.53
CA GLY A 309 17.78 -16.34 -9.51
C GLY A 309 17.26 -15.34 -10.52
N ALA A 310 17.89 -14.16 -10.59
CA ALA A 310 17.43 -13.08 -11.45
C ALA A 310 18.00 -13.20 -12.86
N SER A 311 17.20 -12.82 -13.89
CA SER A 311 17.57 -12.82 -15.29
C SER A 311 18.62 -11.75 -15.64
N SER A 312 18.72 -10.71 -14.80
CA SER A 312 19.70 -9.62 -14.92
C SER A 312 20.04 -9.03 -13.54
N THR A 313 21.14 -8.25 -13.48
CA THR A 313 21.47 -7.46 -12.28
C THR A 313 20.41 -6.43 -11.95
N THR A 314 19.82 -5.82 -12.98
CA THR A 314 18.68 -4.90 -12.88
C THR A 314 17.49 -5.59 -12.21
N ALA A 315 17.05 -6.73 -12.72
CA ALA A 315 15.93 -7.48 -12.18
C ALA A 315 16.16 -7.88 -10.71
N ARG A 316 17.42 -8.25 -10.35
CA ARG A 316 17.77 -8.55 -8.96
C ARG A 316 17.66 -7.34 -8.06
N TRP A 317 18.16 -6.19 -8.53
CA TRP A 317 18.12 -4.95 -7.78
C TRP A 317 16.67 -4.51 -7.53
N MET A 318 15.83 -4.51 -8.59
CA MET A 318 14.39 -4.20 -8.50
C MET A 318 13.69 -5.11 -7.47
N ALA A 319 13.88 -6.43 -7.59
CA ALA A 319 13.26 -7.37 -6.65
C ALA A 319 13.71 -7.14 -5.20
N ASN A 320 14.97 -6.80 -4.95
CA ASN A 320 15.46 -6.50 -3.60
C ASN A 320 14.83 -5.22 -3.05
N LYS A 321 14.68 -4.20 -3.90
CA LYS A 321 14.04 -2.94 -3.53
C LYS A 321 12.57 -3.16 -3.18
N GLU A 322 11.82 -3.81 -4.06
CA GLU A 322 10.41 -4.11 -3.84
C GLU A 322 10.16 -5.00 -2.63
N ASN A 323 11.01 -6.00 -2.40
CA ASN A 323 10.93 -6.86 -1.23
C ASN A 323 11.22 -6.12 0.09
N ALA A 324 11.85 -4.94 0.04
CA ALA A 324 12.09 -4.10 1.21
C ALA A 324 10.89 -3.21 1.59
N SER A 325 9.83 -3.15 0.79
CA SER A 325 8.65 -2.31 1.06
C SER A 325 7.96 -2.66 2.38
N ASP A 326 7.98 -3.92 2.80
CA ASP A 326 7.47 -4.35 4.11
C ASP A 326 8.24 -3.73 5.30
N LEU A 327 9.51 -3.38 5.12
CA LEU A 327 10.30 -2.68 6.16
C LEU A 327 9.89 -1.21 6.26
N ILE A 328 9.63 -0.56 5.12
CA ILE A 328 9.23 0.85 5.05
C ILE A 328 7.78 0.99 5.51
N GLY A 329 6.88 0.19 4.97
CA GLY A 329 5.47 0.13 5.35
C GLY A 329 5.25 -0.29 6.79
N GLY A 330 6.22 -1.01 7.35
CA GLY A 330 6.24 -1.44 8.75
C GLY A 330 5.26 -2.57 9.04
N ILE A 331 5.80 -3.77 9.20
CA ILE A 331 5.05 -4.94 9.64
C ILE A 331 5.49 -5.34 11.05
N ASN A 332 4.57 -5.85 11.84
CA ASN A 332 4.89 -6.40 13.15
C ASN A 332 5.56 -7.78 13.02
N ILE A 333 6.88 -7.80 12.92
CA ILE A 333 7.67 -9.05 12.76
C ILE A 333 7.46 -10.02 13.92
N LYS A 334 7.07 -9.53 15.11
CA LYS A 334 6.88 -10.37 16.31
C LYS A 334 5.60 -11.20 16.27
N THR A 335 4.58 -10.74 15.57
CA THR A 335 3.27 -11.41 15.45
C THR A 335 3.13 -12.21 14.16
N GLN A 336 4.02 -12.01 13.20
CA GLN A 336 4.01 -12.82 11.99
C GLN A 336 4.47 -14.23 12.32
N ASP A 337 3.56 -15.16 12.13
CA ASP A 337 3.87 -16.57 12.15
C ASP A 337 4.84 -16.85 10.99
N ARG A 338 6.14 -16.94 11.31
CA ARG A 338 7.21 -17.22 10.33
C ARG A 338 6.91 -18.49 9.52
N GLN A 339 6.08 -19.39 10.07
CA GLN A 339 5.63 -20.58 9.38
C GLN A 339 4.69 -20.25 8.22
N VAL A 340 3.78 -19.26 8.37
CA VAL A 340 2.87 -18.83 7.29
C VAL A 340 3.65 -18.14 6.17
N ALA A 341 4.59 -17.28 6.51
CA ALA A 341 5.46 -16.63 5.53
C ALA A 341 6.32 -17.64 4.74
N ASN A 342 6.84 -18.68 5.41
CA ASN A 342 7.64 -19.72 4.77
C ASN A 342 6.79 -20.71 3.96
N LEU A 343 5.55 -21.01 4.37
CA LEU A 343 4.66 -21.93 3.66
C LEU A 343 4.22 -21.40 2.29
N LEU A 344 4.13 -20.08 2.15
CA LEU A 344 3.80 -19.41 0.87
C LEU A 344 5.00 -19.35 -0.09
N LEU A 345 6.22 -19.57 0.40
CA LEU A 345 7.44 -19.37 -0.36
C LEU A 345 7.86 -20.57 -1.22
N ASP A 346 7.29 -21.76 -1.00
CA ASP A 346 7.93 -23.00 -1.47
C ASP A 346 7.23 -23.73 -2.64
N MET A 347 6.13 -23.21 -3.20
CA MET A 347 5.30 -24.04 -4.10
C MET A 347 4.87 -23.41 -5.45
N SER A 348 5.53 -22.35 -5.93
CA SER A 348 5.25 -21.90 -7.31
C SER A 348 5.69 -22.95 -8.30
N THR A 349 4.75 -23.52 -9.06
CA THR A 349 5.05 -24.56 -10.05
C THR A 349 5.71 -23.98 -11.29
N THR A 350 6.51 -24.79 -11.99
CA THR A 350 7.06 -24.42 -13.30
C THR A 350 5.97 -24.02 -14.31
N ALA A 351 4.80 -24.66 -14.24
CA ALA A 351 3.67 -24.34 -15.09
C ALA A 351 3.16 -22.91 -14.85
N GLN A 352 2.98 -22.52 -13.57
CA GLN A 352 2.53 -21.19 -13.20
C GLN A 352 3.54 -20.10 -13.63
N ILE A 353 4.85 -20.34 -13.51
CA ILE A 353 5.88 -19.43 -14.00
C ILE A 353 5.81 -19.29 -15.52
N ASN A 354 5.63 -20.38 -16.26
CA ASN A 354 5.45 -20.34 -17.71
C ASN A 354 4.22 -19.54 -18.13
N ASP A 355 3.12 -19.70 -17.44
CA ASP A 355 1.91 -18.92 -17.68
C ASP A 355 2.14 -17.42 -17.39
N SER A 356 2.87 -17.10 -16.31
CA SER A 356 3.29 -15.74 -15.99
C SER A 356 4.14 -15.12 -17.11
N LEU A 357 5.07 -15.89 -17.68
CA LEU A 357 5.89 -15.45 -18.83
C LEU A 357 5.05 -15.20 -20.07
N GLN A 358 4.04 -16.04 -20.34
CA GLN A 358 3.16 -15.88 -21.50
C GLN A 358 2.29 -14.61 -21.38
N VAL A 359 1.63 -14.42 -20.24
CA VAL A 359 0.83 -13.19 -20.01
C VAL A 359 1.72 -11.96 -19.98
N GLY A 360 2.89 -12.03 -19.33
CA GLY A 360 3.86 -10.95 -19.29
C GLY A 360 4.34 -10.51 -20.68
N ASN A 361 4.64 -11.47 -21.56
CA ASN A 361 5.01 -11.17 -22.95
C ASN A 361 3.85 -10.52 -23.74
N SER A 362 2.62 -10.94 -23.50
CA SER A 362 1.45 -10.32 -24.14
C SER A 362 1.29 -8.87 -23.67
N VAL A 363 1.38 -8.60 -22.36
CA VAL A 363 1.29 -7.26 -21.80
C VAL A 363 2.45 -6.39 -22.29
N LEU A 364 3.69 -6.87 -22.22
CA LEU A 364 4.89 -6.13 -22.65
C LEU A 364 4.78 -5.68 -24.10
N ARG A 365 4.32 -6.57 -25.00
CA ARG A 365 4.11 -6.26 -26.42
C ARG A 365 3.07 -5.17 -26.61
N GLN A 366 1.95 -5.19 -25.89
CA GLN A 366 0.92 -4.16 -25.98
C GLN A 366 1.41 -2.80 -25.49
N ILE A 367 2.18 -2.77 -24.41
CA ILE A 367 2.81 -1.53 -23.92
C ILE A 367 3.82 -1.00 -24.95
N GLY A 368 4.66 -1.88 -25.51
CA GLY A 368 5.65 -1.53 -26.54
C GLY A 368 5.06 -0.96 -27.82
N GLY A 369 3.76 -1.14 -28.07
CA GLY A 369 3.05 -0.54 -29.19
C GLY A 369 2.89 0.99 -29.10
N PHE A 370 3.11 1.61 -27.92
CA PHE A 370 2.95 3.05 -27.75
C PHE A 370 3.96 3.70 -26.77
N ALA A 371 4.60 2.95 -25.93
CA ALA A 371 5.59 3.42 -24.96
C ALA A 371 6.95 2.74 -25.22
N ALA A 372 8.03 3.41 -24.84
CA ALA A 372 9.34 2.79 -24.84
C ALA A 372 9.37 1.61 -23.87
N LEU A 373 10.11 0.56 -24.22
CA LEU A 373 10.41 -0.54 -23.33
C LEU A 373 11.84 -0.42 -22.81
N HIS A 374 12.05 -0.57 -21.51
CA HIS A 374 13.38 -0.65 -20.94
C HIS A 374 14.08 -1.95 -21.36
N LYS A 375 13.33 -3.06 -21.39
CA LYS A 375 13.78 -4.35 -21.94
C LYS A 375 12.69 -4.90 -22.87
N GLY A 376 13.13 -5.41 -24.01
CA GLY A 376 12.23 -5.99 -25.04
C GLY A 376 11.73 -7.42 -24.71
N LYS A 377 11.98 -7.90 -23.49
CA LYS A 377 11.55 -9.24 -23.02
C LYS A 377 11.14 -9.16 -21.55
N VAL A 378 10.31 -10.09 -21.13
CA VAL A 378 9.96 -10.28 -19.72
C VAL A 378 11.22 -10.69 -18.96
N GLU A 379 11.52 -9.99 -17.88
CA GLU A 379 12.60 -10.32 -16.96
C GLU A 379 12.08 -11.15 -15.78
N GLN A 380 12.98 -11.78 -15.06
CA GLN A 380 12.62 -12.65 -13.94
C GLN A 380 13.50 -12.38 -12.74
N ALA A 381 12.90 -12.35 -11.54
CA ALA A 381 13.60 -12.32 -10.27
C ALA A 381 12.72 -12.83 -9.12
N SER A 382 13.26 -12.86 -7.89
CA SER A 382 12.57 -13.37 -6.72
C SER A 382 11.72 -12.27 -6.05
N PHE A 383 10.72 -11.73 -6.75
CA PHE A 383 9.77 -10.79 -6.18
C PHE A 383 8.85 -11.49 -5.19
N ALA A 384 8.80 -10.99 -3.95
CA ALA A 384 7.98 -11.58 -2.89
C ALA A 384 6.48 -11.53 -3.23
N VAL A 385 6.01 -10.42 -3.81
CA VAL A 385 4.61 -10.22 -4.20
C VAL A 385 4.15 -11.15 -5.33
N LEU A 386 5.06 -11.73 -6.11
CA LEU A 386 4.73 -12.69 -7.19
C LEU A 386 4.74 -14.16 -6.74
N LYS A 387 4.99 -14.44 -5.46
CA LYS A 387 5.04 -15.81 -4.93
C LYS A 387 3.64 -16.36 -4.63
N ALA A 388 2.75 -16.32 -5.61
CA ALA A 388 1.46 -17.01 -5.56
C ALA A 388 1.62 -18.42 -6.18
N PRO A 389 1.51 -19.51 -5.41
CA PRO A 389 1.86 -20.85 -5.93
C PRO A 389 0.91 -21.37 -7.00
N ASP A 390 -0.29 -20.84 -7.07
CA ASP A 390 -1.43 -21.31 -7.86
C ASP A 390 -2.00 -20.26 -8.83
N ILE A 391 -1.41 -19.04 -8.88
CA ILE A 391 -1.90 -17.94 -9.71
C ILE A 391 -0.77 -17.41 -10.59
N PRO A 392 -0.90 -17.40 -11.94
CA PRO A 392 0.01 -16.67 -12.80
C PRO A 392 0.13 -15.22 -12.35
N SER A 393 1.36 -14.72 -12.18
CA SER A 393 1.60 -13.43 -11.54
C SER A 393 2.66 -12.64 -12.30
N ILE A 394 2.39 -11.37 -12.58
CA ILE A 394 3.33 -10.44 -13.21
C ILE A 394 3.42 -9.13 -12.44
N LEU A 395 4.58 -8.49 -12.51
CA LEU A 395 4.80 -7.12 -12.07
C LEU A 395 5.09 -6.25 -13.28
N VAL A 396 4.36 -5.15 -13.41
CA VAL A 396 4.47 -4.20 -14.52
C VAL A 396 5.05 -2.89 -13.99
N GLU A 397 6.29 -2.61 -14.37
CA GLU A 397 6.89 -1.29 -14.27
C GLU A 397 6.39 -0.43 -15.41
N THR A 398 5.56 0.55 -15.09
CA THR A 398 4.89 1.38 -16.12
C THR A 398 5.80 2.43 -16.75
N ALA A 399 6.80 2.90 -15.99
CA ALA A 399 7.90 3.78 -16.36
C ALA A 399 8.78 4.01 -15.11
N PHE A 400 9.89 4.73 -15.22
CA PHE A 400 10.74 5.07 -14.07
C PHE A 400 10.45 6.49 -13.59
N ILE A 401 9.85 6.63 -12.40
CA ILE A 401 9.48 7.92 -11.81
C ILE A 401 10.69 8.82 -11.51
N SER A 402 11.91 8.23 -11.40
CA SER A 402 13.15 8.97 -11.22
C SER A 402 13.57 9.80 -12.47
N ASN A 403 13.03 9.46 -13.63
CA ASN A 403 13.24 10.22 -14.87
C ASN A 403 12.19 11.34 -14.97
N PRO A 404 12.58 12.64 -15.04
CA PRO A 404 11.61 13.74 -15.05
C PRO A 404 10.62 13.72 -16.22
N GLN A 405 11.04 13.19 -17.39
CA GLN A 405 10.13 13.07 -18.54
C GLN A 405 9.12 11.94 -18.35
N GLU A 406 9.54 10.83 -17.77
CA GLU A 406 8.66 9.72 -17.42
C GLU A 406 7.74 10.11 -16.24
N GLU A 407 8.24 10.84 -15.23
CA GLU A 407 7.43 11.36 -14.13
C GLU A 407 6.29 12.25 -14.65
N ALA A 408 6.58 13.15 -15.59
CA ALA A 408 5.56 13.98 -16.23
C ALA A 408 4.50 13.14 -16.95
N ARG A 409 4.90 12.08 -17.66
CA ARG A 409 3.97 11.14 -18.32
C ARG A 409 3.16 10.34 -17.33
N LEU A 410 3.78 9.84 -16.26
CA LEU A 410 3.13 9.08 -15.22
C LEU A 410 2.03 9.87 -14.49
N ASN A 411 2.11 11.21 -14.50
CA ASN A 411 1.07 12.10 -13.98
C ASN A 411 0.05 12.54 -15.04
N ASP A 412 0.22 12.13 -16.30
CA ASP A 412 -0.72 12.44 -17.37
C ASP A 412 -1.84 11.40 -17.43
N ASP A 413 -3.08 11.86 -17.33
CA ASP A 413 -4.27 11.03 -17.33
C ASP A 413 -4.41 10.17 -18.58
N ALA A 414 -4.08 10.71 -19.76
CA ALA A 414 -4.17 9.99 -21.02
C ALA A 414 -3.10 8.89 -21.12
N TYR A 415 -1.90 9.14 -20.57
CA TYR A 415 -0.87 8.12 -20.51
C TYR A 415 -1.25 6.98 -19.55
N GLN A 416 -1.76 7.30 -18.35
CA GLN A 416 -2.24 6.30 -17.38
C GLN A 416 -3.37 5.44 -17.98
N ASP A 417 -4.30 6.07 -18.72
CA ASP A 417 -5.39 5.35 -19.38
C ASP A 417 -4.88 4.41 -20.47
N ARG A 418 -3.88 4.83 -21.25
CA ARG A 418 -3.24 4.00 -22.28
C ARG A 418 -2.47 2.84 -21.70
N ILE A 419 -1.77 3.01 -20.57
CA ILE A 419 -1.11 1.92 -19.84
C ILE A 419 -2.15 0.89 -19.37
N ALA A 420 -3.22 1.34 -18.71
CA ALA A 420 -4.28 0.47 -18.25
C ALA A 420 -4.94 -0.31 -19.42
N GLU A 421 -5.18 0.35 -20.53
CA GLU A 421 -5.72 -0.26 -21.75
C GLU A 421 -4.77 -1.32 -22.35
N ALA A 422 -3.46 -1.02 -22.39
CA ALA A 422 -2.47 -1.97 -22.89
C ALA A 422 -2.35 -3.22 -22.01
N ILE A 423 -2.39 -3.04 -20.69
CA ILE A 423 -2.42 -4.17 -19.75
C ILE A 423 -3.66 -5.03 -20.00
N LEU A 424 -4.86 -4.43 -20.10
CA LEU A 424 -6.10 -5.16 -20.40
C LEU A 424 -6.02 -5.91 -21.73
N LYS A 425 -5.52 -5.27 -22.80
CA LYS A 425 -5.35 -5.93 -24.11
C LYS A 425 -4.43 -7.14 -24.02
N GLY A 426 -3.31 -7.04 -23.29
CA GLY A 426 -2.40 -8.15 -23.05
C GLY A 426 -3.06 -9.29 -22.29
N ILE A 427 -3.83 -8.98 -21.26
CA ILE A 427 -4.62 -9.96 -20.49
C ILE A 427 -5.64 -10.66 -21.40
N LYS A 428 -6.41 -9.90 -22.18
CA LYS A 428 -7.40 -10.45 -23.12
C LYS A 428 -6.75 -11.35 -24.16
N GLU A 429 -5.60 -10.97 -24.70
CA GLU A 429 -4.85 -11.77 -25.65
C GLU A 429 -4.41 -13.11 -25.03
N TYR A 430 -3.89 -13.08 -23.80
CA TYR A 430 -3.50 -14.29 -23.08
C TYR A 430 -4.68 -15.24 -22.88
N PHE A 431 -5.79 -14.77 -22.30
CA PHE A 431 -6.96 -15.60 -22.02
C PHE A 431 -7.71 -16.03 -23.27
N SER A 432 -7.54 -15.34 -24.40
CA SER A 432 -8.09 -15.79 -25.68
C SER A 432 -7.48 -17.12 -26.15
N LYS A 433 -6.23 -17.38 -25.79
CA LYS A 433 -5.46 -18.58 -26.12
C LYS A 433 -5.48 -19.61 -24.98
N ASN A 434 -5.59 -19.14 -23.73
CA ASN A 434 -5.53 -19.93 -22.51
C ASN A 434 -6.81 -19.70 -21.67
N PRO A 435 -7.98 -20.19 -22.11
CA PRO A 435 -9.22 -20.00 -21.36
C PRO A 435 -9.12 -20.71 -20.00
N PRO A 436 -9.63 -20.10 -18.92
CA PRO A 436 -9.55 -20.69 -17.58
C PRO A 436 -10.35 -22.00 -17.55
N VAL A 437 -9.75 -23.02 -16.92
CA VAL A 437 -10.40 -24.31 -16.71
C VAL A 437 -11.53 -24.16 -15.69
N ALA A 438 -12.64 -24.89 -15.88
CA ALA A 438 -13.70 -24.94 -14.90
C ALA A 438 -13.15 -25.45 -13.57
N ARG A 439 -13.33 -24.69 -12.48
CA ARG A 439 -12.91 -25.11 -11.14
C ARG A 439 -13.77 -26.30 -10.71
N ARG A 440 -13.13 -27.37 -10.21
CA ARG A 440 -13.86 -28.42 -9.51
C ARG A 440 -14.29 -27.81 -8.17
N VAL A 441 -15.59 -27.73 -7.93
CA VAL A 441 -16.13 -27.49 -6.60
C VAL A 441 -15.82 -28.76 -5.81
N ASN A 442 -14.81 -28.71 -4.94
CA ASN A 442 -14.65 -29.77 -3.95
C ASN A 442 -15.82 -29.62 -2.97
N SER A 443 -16.79 -30.51 -3.15
CA SER A 443 -17.91 -30.71 -2.21
C SER A 443 -17.43 -31.32 -0.91
#